data_7d30d7fec9c50a9f4e53ea5e3deceba6
#
_entry.id   7d30d7fec9c50a9f4e53ea5e3deceba6
#
_cell.length_a   1.000
_cell.length_b   1.000
_cell.length_c   1.000
_cell.angle_alpha   90.00
_cell.angle_beta   90.00
_cell.angle_gamma   90.00
#
_symmetry.space_group_name_H-M   'P 1'
#
loop_
_entity.id
_entity.type
_entity.pdbx_description
1 polymer ?
#
loop_
_entity_poly.entity_id
_entity_poly.type
_entity_poly.pdbx_seq_one_letter_code
_entity_poly.pdbx_strand_id
1 'polypeptide(L)'
;DIALAIIGEVFANGFVKNKVMEFVGPGVSNLSVDYRIGVDVMTTETTCLSSIWRTDDQVKEFYEIHGRTGDFEELNPGETAYYDSFIELDLSEIKPMIAMPFHPSNTYTIEELNANLMDILDDCEKRAQVSFDGKVDLDLKSKVKNGKLYVDQGIIAGCAGGGFENICDAADILKGSSIGADEFTLSVYPASTPIYMELVKNGAVANLLETGAIVKTAFCGPCFGAGDTPANNAFSIRHSTRNFPNREGSKVQNGQVASVALMDARSIAATAANKGFLTAATDIDVNYSKPKYFFDKTIYENRVFDSKGVADPDVEIPVSYTHLTLPT
;
A
#
# COMPACT_ATOMS: atom_id res chain seq x y z
N ASP A 1 -2.42 4.01 -6.88
CA ASP A 1 -3.17 5.06 -7.59
C ASP A 1 -4.65 4.67 -7.77
N ILE A 2 -4.98 3.52 -8.38
CA ILE A 2 -6.37 3.06 -8.61
C ILE A 2 -7.18 3.05 -7.30
N ALA A 3 -6.65 2.48 -6.23
CA ALA A 3 -7.32 2.43 -4.94
C ALA A 3 -7.60 3.83 -4.39
N LEU A 4 -6.64 4.74 -4.50
CA LEU A 4 -6.81 6.13 -4.04
C LEU A 4 -7.86 6.88 -4.87
N ALA A 5 -7.90 6.65 -6.19
CA ALA A 5 -8.94 7.21 -7.06
C ALA A 5 -10.34 6.74 -6.61
N ILE A 6 -10.50 5.43 -6.37
CA ILE A 6 -11.78 4.89 -5.89
C ILE A 6 -12.16 5.48 -4.53
N ILE A 7 -11.24 5.46 -3.56
CA ILE A 7 -11.51 5.94 -2.19
C ILE A 7 -11.90 7.42 -2.21
N GLY A 8 -11.18 8.24 -2.97
CA GLY A 8 -11.46 9.68 -3.11
C GLY A 8 -12.87 9.95 -3.62
N GLU A 9 -13.33 9.18 -4.58
CA GLU A 9 -14.64 9.36 -5.21
C GLU A 9 -15.80 8.87 -4.33
N VAL A 10 -15.63 7.71 -3.65
CA VAL A 10 -16.76 7.02 -3.04
C VAL A 10 -16.90 7.21 -1.52
N PHE A 11 -15.85 7.68 -0.84
CA PHE A 11 -15.85 7.73 0.62
C PHE A 11 -16.76 8.83 1.18
N ALA A 12 -16.63 10.05 0.68
CA ALA A 12 -17.31 11.22 1.26
C ALA A 12 -18.84 11.12 1.18
N ASN A 13 -19.36 10.52 0.13
CA ASN A 13 -20.79 10.34 -0.10
C ASN A 13 -21.32 8.98 0.43
N GLY A 14 -20.43 8.09 0.90
CA GLY A 14 -20.78 6.77 1.38
C GLY A 14 -21.34 5.84 0.30
N PHE A 15 -21.00 6.07 -0.97
CA PHE A 15 -21.60 5.40 -2.13
C PHE A 15 -21.53 3.88 -2.07
N VAL A 16 -20.43 3.32 -1.56
CA VAL A 16 -20.21 1.87 -1.43
C VAL A 16 -20.40 1.36 0.01
N LYS A 17 -20.82 2.22 0.92
CA LYS A 17 -21.01 1.84 2.33
C LYS A 17 -21.99 0.68 2.45
N ASN A 18 -21.54 -0.39 3.15
CA ASN A 18 -22.31 -1.62 3.34
C ASN A 18 -22.70 -2.35 2.04
N LYS A 19 -21.97 -2.12 0.94
CA LYS A 19 -22.12 -2.86 -0.32
C LYS A 19 -20.93 -3.76 -0.57
N VAL A 20 -21.07 -4.74 -1.44
CA VAL A 20 -19.97 -5.53 -2.00
C VAL A 20 -19.59 -4.89 -3.32
N MET A 21 -18.30 -4.57 -3.50
CA MET A 21 -17.77 -4.10 -4.78
C MET A 21 -17.37 -5.30 -5.65
N GLU A 22 -17.88 -5.36 -6.86
CA GLU A 22 -17.48 -6.36 -7.84
C GLU A 22 -16.68 -5.69 -8.97
N PHE A 23 -15.43 -6.12 -9.13
CA PHE A 23 -14.54 -5.59 -10.15
C PHE A 23 -14.66 -6.41 -11.43
N VAL A 24 -15.22 -5.80 -12.45
CA VAL A 24 -15.50 -6.40 -13.76
C VAL A 24 -15.03 -5.49 -14.90
N GLY A 25 -15.23 -5.92 -16.13
CA GLY A 25 -14.90 -5.15 -17.31
C GLY A 25 -13.54 -5.50 -17.92
N PRO A 26 -13.23 -4.96 -19.11
CA PRO A 26 -12.06 -5.34 -19.88
C PRO A 26 -10.75 -4.88 -19.23
N GLY A 27 -10.76 -3.76 -18.52
CA GLY A 27 -9.58 -3.20 -17.84
C GLY A 27 -8.98 -4.12 -16.78
N VAL A 28 -9.79 -4.99 -16.17
CA VAL A 28 -9.32 -5.96 -15.14
C VAL A 28 -8.20 -6.83 -15.68
N SER A 29 -8.26 -7.28 -16.93
CA SER A 29 -7.25 -8.14 -17.55
C SER A 29 -5.88 -7.46 -17.73
N ASN A 30 -5.81 -6.13 -17.60
CA ASN A 30 -4.55 -5.38 -17.66
C ASN A 30 -3.86 -5.25 -16.30
N LEU A 31 -4.52 -5.68 -15.21
CA LEU A 31 -3.99 -5.66 -13.86
C LEU A 31 -3.53 -7.05 -13.46
N SER A 32 -2.27 -7.18 -13.09
CA SER A 32 -1.77 -8.42 -12.51
C SER A 32 -2.50 -8.74 -11.19
N VAL A 33 -2.43 -10.00 -10.76
CA VAL A 33 -3.02 -10.41 -9.47
C VAL A 33 -2.39 -9.65 -8.31
N ASP A 34 -1.10 -9.35 -8.39
CA ASP A 34 -0.37 -8.58 -7.36
C ASP A 34 -0.97 -7.17 -7.21
N TYR A 35 -1.25 -6.48 -8.32
CA TYR A 35 -1.91 -5.18 -8.29
C TYR A 35 -3.37 -5.25 -7.85
N ARG A 36 -4.13 -6.30 -8.26
CA ARG A 36 -5.50 -6.50 -7.78
C ARG A 36 -5.54 -6.67 -6.27
N ILE A 37 -4.62 -7.44 -5.69
CA ILE A 37 -4.47 -7.58 -4.23
C ILE A 37 -4.21 -6.22 -3.60
N GLY A 38 -3.33 -5.40 -4.18
CA GLY A 38 -3.04 -4.05 -3.70
C GLY A 38 -4.26 -3.13 -3.67
N VAL A 39 -5.12 -3.20 -4.68
CA VAL A 39 -6.39 -2.46 -4.71
C VAL A 39 -7.37 -3.04 -3.68
N ASP A 40 -7.51 -4.37 -3.67
CA ASP A 40 -8.50 -5.08 -2.85
C ASP A 40 -8.32 -4.81 -1.35
N VAL A 41 -7.08 -4.88 -0.85
CA VAL A 41 -6.79 -4.64 0.58
C VAL A 41 -7.08 -3.21 1.04
N MET A 42 -7.19 -2.26 0.12
CA MET A 42 -7.54 -0.87 0.41
C MET A 42 -9.05 -0.59 0.34
N THR A 43 -9.85 -1.51 -0.20
CA THR A 43 -11.31 -1.30 -0.31
C THR A 43 -11.99 -1.18 1.05
N THR A 44 -11.43 -1.78 2.10
CA THR A 44 -11.94 -1.64 3.48
C THR A 44 -12.01 -0.19 3.93
N GLU A 45 -11.16 0.68 3.41
CA GLU A 45 -11.13 2.12 3.76
C GLU A 45 -12.29 2.89 3.09
N THR A 46 -13.03 2.27 2.20
CA THR A 46 -14.26 2.83 1.62
C THR A 46 -15.51 2.55 2.44
N THR A 47 -15.38 1.76 3.53
CA THR A 47 -16.50 1.24 4.34
C THR A 47 -17.43 0.26 3.61
N CYS A 48 -16.98 -0.34 2.50
CA CYS A 48 -17.68 -1.44 1.86
C CYS A 48 -17.67 -2.71 2.75
N LEU A 49 -18.56 -3.65 2.49
CA LEU A 49 -18.61 -4.92 3.20
C LEU A 49 -17.52 -5.88 2.74
N SER A 50 -17.27 -5.91 1.43
CA SER A 50 -16.31 -6.80 0.79
C SER A 50 -16.01 -6.31 -0.62
N SER A 51 -15.03 -6.93 -1.26
CA SER A 51 -14.74 -6.78 -2.67
C SER A 51 -14.48 -8.14 -3.30
N ILE A 52 -14.77 -8.25 -4.59
CA ILE A 52 -14.59 -9.48 -5.36
C ILE A 52 -14.15 -9.13 -6.78
N TRP A 53 -13.28 -9.93 -7.34
CA TRP A 53 -12.76 -9.75 -8.69
C TRP A 53 -13.20 -10.89 -9.60
N ARG A 54 -13.57 -10.57 -10.83
CA ARG A 54 -13.70 -11.61 -11.85
C ARG A 54 -12.38 -12.37 -11.99
N THR A 55 -12.47 -13.66 -12.24
CA THR A 55 -11.29 -14.49 -12.55
C THR A 55 -10.97 -14.47 -14.05
N ASP A 56 -9.71 -14.66 -14.37
CA ASP A 56 -9.18 -14.73 -15.71
C ASP A 56 -7.90 -15.58 -15.76
N ASP A 57 -7.21 -15.60 -16.91
CA ASP A 57 -5.98 -16.37 -17.08
C ASP A 57 -4.86 -15.94 -16.13
N GLN A 58 -4.80 -14.67 -15.70
CA GLN A 58 -3.81 -14.21 -14.72
C GLN A 58 -4.08 -14.82 -13.33
N VAL A 59 -5.34 -14.93 -12.93
CA VAL A 59 -5.71 -15.60 -11.68
C VAL A 59 -5.38 -17.09 -11.76
N LYS A 60 -5.65 -17.73 -12.91
CA LYS A 60 -5.29 -19.12 -13.13
C LYS A 60 -3.78 -19.35 -13.03
N GLU A 61 -2.97 -18.52 -13.70
CA GLU A 61 -1.51 -18.56 -13.59
C GLU A 61 -1.03 -18.37 -12.16
N PHE A 62 -1.66 -17.47 -11.38
CA PHE A 62 -1.34 -17.27 -9.97
C PHE A 62 -1.55 -18.54 -9.14
N TYR A 63 -2.65 -19.28 -9.35
CA TYR A 63 -2.87 -20.59 -8.73
C TYR A 63 -1.84 -21.63 -9.18
N GLU A 64 -1.48 -21.65 -10.45
CA GLU A 64 -0.47 -22.57 -11.01
C GLU A 64 0.91 -22.31 -10.36
N ILE A 65 1.35 -21.06 -10.25
CA ILE A 65 2.60 -20.66 -9.60
C ILE A 65 2.66 -21.15 -8.14
N HIS A 66 1.53 -21.15 -7.45
CA HIS A 66 1.42 -21.61 -6.07
C HIS A 66 1.17 -23.12 -5.92
N GLY A 67 1.20 -23.88 -7.02
CA GLY A 67 0.95 -25.33 -7.03
C GLY A 67 -0.49 -25.71 -6.67
N ARG A 68 -1.45 -24.81 -6.89
CA ARG A 68 -2.86 -24.93 -6.55
C ARG A 68 -3.78 -24.92 -7.77
N THR A 69 -3.34 -25.43 -8.89
CA THR A 69 -4.10 -25.43 -10.16
C THR A 69 -5.51 -26.03 -10.02
N GLY A 70 -5.63 -27.05 -9.16
CA GLY A 70 -6.93 -27.71 -8.91
C GLY A 70 -7.93 -26.88 -8.08
N ASP A 71 -7.49 -25.78 -7.49
CA ASP A 71 -8.33 -24.89 -6.67
C ASP A 71 -8.86 -23.71 -7.48
N PHE A 72 -8.43 -23.55 -8.73
CA PHE A 72 -8.94 -22.50 -9.59
C PHE A 72 -10.37 -22.81 -10.03
N GLU A 73 -11.25 -21.85 -9.79
CA GLU A 73 -12.61 -21.86 -10.30
C GLU A 73 -12.91 -20.57 -11.07
N GLU A 74 -13.63 -20.69 -12.15
CA GLU A 74 -14.06 -19.52 -12.91
C GLU A 74 -15.17 -18.79 -12.16
N LEU A 75 -14.94 -17.52 -11.88
CA LEU A 75 -15.90 -16.63 -11.22
C LEU A 75 -16.10 -15.38 -12.07
N ASN A 76 -17.23 -15.35 -12.75
CA ASN A 76 -17.63 -14.26 -13.61
C ASN A 76 -19.11 -13.97 -13.39
N PRO A 77 -19.57 -12.71 -13.59
CA PRO A 77 -21.00 -12.45 -13.62
C PRO A 77 -21.67 -13.25 -14.72
N GLY A 78 -22.90 -13.66 -14.50
CA GLY A 78 -23.71 -14.34 -15.52
C GLY A 78 -24.00 -13.43 -16.72
N GLU A 79 -24.65 -13.99 -17.74
CA GLU A 79 -25.05 -13.26 -18.97
C GLU A 79 -25.86 -11.99 -18.62
N THR A 80 -26.64 -12.04 -17.56
CA THR A 80 -27.35 -10.89 -17.00
C THR A 80 -27.09 -10.82 -15.51
N ALA A 81 -26.53 -9.67 -15.06
CA ALA A 81 -26.29 -9.38 -13.65
C ALA A 81 -26.96 -8.06 -13.25
N TYR A 82 -27.48 -8.02 -12.03
CA TYR A 82 -28.16 -6.85 -11.48
C TYR A 82 -27.33 -6.28 -10.33
N TYR A 83 -27.07 -4.98 -10.38
CA TYR A 83 -26.29 -4.24 -9.39
C TYR A 83 -27.11 -3.09 -8.81
N ASP A 84 -26.93 -2.78 -7.53
CA ASP A 84 -27.56 -1.62 -6.89
C ASP A 84 -27.02 -0.29 -7.41
N SER A 85 -25.77 -0.29 -7.86
CA SER A 85 -25.09 0.91 -8.36
C SER A 85 -23.86 0.54 -9.19
N PHE A 86 -23.34 1.50 -9.94
CA PHE A 86 -22.26 1.31 -10.88
C PHE A 86 -21.23 2.44 -10.74
N ILE A 87 -19.95 2.07 -10.82
CA ILE A 87 -18.82 2.98 -10.91
C ILE A 87 -18.04 2.60 -12.17
N GLU A 88 -17.82 3.55 -13.04
CA GLU A 88 -16.97 3.39 -14.20
C GLU A 88 -15.62 4.07 -13.94
N LEU A 89 -14.53 3.31 -14.11
CA LEU A 89 -13.18 3.81 -13.95
C LEU A 89 -12.37 3.52 -15.20
N ASP A 90 -12.00 4.57 -15.91
CA ASP A 90 -11.07 4.45 -17.03
C ASP A 90 -9.63 4.38 -16.51
N LEU A 91 -9.02 3.20 -16.63
CA LEU A 91 -7.65 2.98 -16.14
C LEU A 91 -6.61 3.80 -16.90
N SER A 92 -6.90 4.26 -18.12
CA SER A 92 -5.99 5.09 -18.92
C SER A 92 -5.90 6.53 -18.43
N GLU A 93 -6.88 6.98 -17.65
CA GLU A 93 -6.94 8.33 -17.09
C GLU A 93 -6.33 8.42 -15.67
N ILE A 94 -5.96 7.29 -15.07
CA ILE A 94 -5.37 7.27 -13.75
C ILE A 94 -3.96 7.87 -13.78
N LYS A 95 -3.78 8.93 -13.01
CA LYS A 95 -2.50 9.60 -12.79
C LYS A 95 -1.86 9.15 -11.48
N PRO A 96 -0.54 9.40 -11.28
CA PRO A 96 0.07 9.23 -9.96
C PRO A 96 -0.63 10.05 -8.89
N MET A 97 -1.03 9.39 -7.80
CA MET A 97 -1.85 9.97 -6.74
C MET A 97 -1.14 9.97 -5.39
N ILE A 98 -1.62 10.83 -4.52
CA ILE A 98 -1.24 10.90 -3.12
C ILE A 98 -2.49 11.12 -2.27
N ALA A 99 -2.61 10.39 -1.16
CA ALA A 99 -3.60 10.68 -0.13
C ALA A 99 -2.90 11.39 1.04
N MET A 100 -3.23 12.66 1.21
CA MET A 100 -2.66 13.51 2.24
C MET A 100 -3.20 13.14 3.65
N PRO A 101 -2.51 13.49 4.73
CA PRO A 101 -3.02 13.28 6.08
C PRO A 101 -4.40 13.94 6.29
N PHE A 102 -5.32 13.39 7.07
CA PHE A 102 -5.20 12.22 7.98
C PHE A 102 -6.26 11.16 7.63
N HIS A 103 -6.56 10.97 6.35
CA HIS A 103 -7.49 9.95 5.88
C HIS A 103 -7.16 9.53 4.45
N PRO A 104 -7.30 8.24 4.07
CA PRO A 104 -7.04 7.79 2.69
C PRO A 104 -7.89 8.46 1.61
N SER A 105 -9.02 9.09 1.97
CA SER A 105 -9.88 9.84 1.04
C SER A 105 -9.44 11.28 0.79
N ASN A 106 -8.40 11.76 1.47
CA ASN A 106 -7.86 13.11 1.21
C ASN A 106 -6.90 13.06 0.02
N THR A 107 -7.43 12.70 -1.15
CA THR A 107 -6.69 12.34 -2.36
C THR A 107 -6.53 13.50 -3.32
N TYR A 108 -5.37 13.54 -3.95
CA TYR A 108 -5.01 14.44 -5.05
C TYR A 108 -4.16 13.69 -6.05
N THR A 109 -4.16 14.08 -7.30
CA THR A 109 -3.02 13.75 -8.17
C THR A 109 -1.78 14.49 -7.65
N ILE A 110 -0.58 13.95 -7.88
CA ILE A 110 0.67 14.64 -7.50
C ILE A 110 0.77 16.00 -8.24
N GLU A 111 0.24 16.07 -9.45
CA GLU A 111 0.16 17.30 -10.24
C GLU A 111 -0.72 18.36 -9.55
N GLU A 112 -1.93 17.99 -9.09
CA GLU A 112 -2.83 18.88 -8.36
C GLU A 112 -2.23 19.35 -7.03
N LEU A 113 -1.58 18.43 -6.28
CA LEU A 113 -0.88 18.79 -5.07
C LEU A 113 0.21 19.84 -5.34
N ASN A 114 1.05 19.62 -6.35
CA ASN A 114 2.13 20.55 -6.68
C ASN A 114 1.60 21.92 -7.16
N ALA A 115 0.48 21.94 -7.87
CA ALA A 115 -0.15 23.18 -8.33
C ALA A 115 -0.77 24.01 -7.20
N ASN A 116 -1.23 23.36 -6.11
CA ASN A 116 -1.95 23.99 -4.99
C ASN A 116 -1.27 23.70 -3.65
N LEU A 117 0.04 23.55 -3.66
CA LEU A 117 0.83 23.00 -2.55
C LEU A 117 0.54 23.66 -1.21
N MET A 118 0.66 24.99 -1.15
CA MET A 118 0.52 25.72 0.12
C MET A 118 -0.90 25.64 0.71
N ASP A 119 -1.92 25.67 -0.13
CA ASP A 119 -3.32 25.62 0.31
C ASP A 119 -3.66 24.21 0.82
N ILE A 120 -3.19 23.16 0.16
CA ILE A 120 -3.40 21.77 0.59
C ILE A 120 -2.65 21.47 1.88
N LEU A 121 -1.42 21.96 2.06
CA LEU A 121 -0.68 21.81 3.31
C LEU A 121 -1.35 22.55 4.46
N ASP A 122 -1.88 23.75 4.21
CA ASP A 122 -2.63 24.53 5.20
C ASP A 122 -3.91 23.80 5.64
N ASP A 123 -4.63 23.17 4.70
CA ASP A 123 -5.79 22.33 5.03
C ASP A 123 -5.38 21.11 5.87
N CYS A 124 -4.27 20.45 5.57
CA CYS A 124 -3.76 19.33 6.37
C CYS A 124 -3.40 19.78 7.80
N GLU A 125 -2.77 20.93 7.96
CA GLU A 125 -2.46 21.49 9.28
C GLU A 125 -3.73 21.82 10.08
N LYS A 126 -4.76 22.39 9.44
CA LYS A 126 -6.07 22.61 10.05
C LYS A 126 -6.76 21.30 10.47
N ARG A 127 -6.68 20.27 9.63
CA ARG A 127 -7.17 18.91 9.96
C ARG A 127 -6.42 18.33 11.17
N ALA A 128 -5.12 18.57 11.28
CA ALA A 128 -4.34 18.18 12.45
C ALA A 128 -4.86 18.83 13.73
N GLN A 129 -5.12 20.13 13.71
CA GLN A 129 -5.67 20.84 14.87
C GLN A 129 -6.99 20.20 15.34
N VAL A 130 -7.88 19.85 14.41
CA VAL A 130 -9.15 19.18 14.73
C VAL A 130 -8.91 17.75 15.23
N SER A 131 -8.07 16.96 14.54
CA SER A 131 -7.84 15.55 14.86
C SER A 131 -7.14 15.34 16.20
N PHE A 132 -6.38 16.30 16.66
CA PHE A 132 -5.59 16.24 17.89
C PHE A 132 -6.07 17.22 18.98
N ASP A 133 -7.28 17.76 18.88
CA ASP A 133 -7.88 18.68 19.84
C ASP A 133 -6.98 19.89 20.17
N GLY A 134 -6.26 20.43 19.20
CA GLY A 134 -5.33 21.53 19.38
C GLY A 134 -4.09 21.20 20.22
N LYS A 135 -3.79 19.94 20.46
CA LYS A 135 -2.67 19.50 21.32
C LYS A 135 -1.30 19.49 20.63
N VAL A 136 -1.29 19.62 19.31
CA VAL A 136 -0.07 19.57 18.50
C VAL A 136 -0.06 20.71 17.51
N ASP A 137 1.14 21.11 17.13
CA ASP A 137 1.38 22.09 16.09
C ASP A 137 2.15 21.38 14.95
N LEU A 138 1.41 20.90 13.96
CA LEU A 138 1.97 20.28 12.76
C LEU A 138 2.35 21.38 11.77
N ASP A 139 3.60 21.43 11.35
CA ASP A 139 4.14 22.42 10.42
C ASP A 139 4.60 21.74 9.12
N LEU A 140 3.65 21.42 8.24
CA LEU A 140 3.95 20.84 6.92
C LEU A 140 4.46 21.89 5.93
N LYS A 141 4.10 23.16 6.09
CA LYS A 141 4.57 24.24 5.22
C LYS A 141 6.07 24.44 5.33
N SER A 142 6.69 24.12 6.47
CA SER A 142 8.15 24.12 6.63
C SER A 142 8.87 23.06 5.77
N LYS A 143 8.14 22.05 5.28
CA LYS A 143 8.67 21.03 4.37
C LYS A 143 8.81 21.52 2.92
N VAL A 144 8.32 22.70 2.60
CA VAL A 144 8.47 23.27 1.26
C VAL A 144 9.88 23.88 1.10
N LYS A 145 10.70 23.24 0.26
CA LYS A 145 12.05 23.65 -0.07
C LYS A 145 12.12 24.02 -1.56
N ASN A 146 12.48 25.25 -1.88
CA ASN A 146 12.57 25.74 -3.27
C ASN A 146 11.25 25.56 -4.07
N GLY A 147 10.10 25.74 -3.42
CA GLY A 147 8.79 25.59 -4.04
C GLY A 147 8.33 24.15 -4.27
N LYS A 148 9.05 23.16 -3.74
CA LYS A 148 8.73 21.74 -3.83
C LYS A 148 8.54 21.12 -2.44
N LEU A 149 7.64 20.18 -2.32
CA LEU A 149 7.45 19.43 -1.09
C LEU A 149 8.63 18.47 -0.87
N TYR A 150 9.26 18.59 0.29
CA TYR A 150 10.29 17.67 0.76
C TYR A 150 9.68 16.65 1.73
N VAL A 151 10.03 15.40 1.53
CA VAL A 151 9.58 14.24 2.31
C VAL A 151 10.74 13.75 3.17
N ASP A 152 10.49 13.42 4.41
CA ASP A 152 11.53 12.94 5.32
C ASP A 152 11.71 11.41 5.25
N GLN A 153 10.65 10.67 4.89
CA GLN A 153 10.67 9.22 4.92
C GLN A 153 9.78 8.62 3.82
N GLY A 154 10.30 7.62 3.11
CA GLY A 154 9.56 6.75 2.21
C GLY A 154 9.46 5.34 2.78
N ILE A 155 8.29 4.71 2.67
CA ILE A 155 8.07 3.32 3.09
C ILE A 155 7.25 2.57 2.03
N ILE A 156 7.76 1.42 1.62
CA ILE A 156 7.04 0.46 0.77
C ILE A 156 6.79 -0.78 1.61
N ALA A 157 5.52 -1.05 2.00
CA ALA A 157 5.27 -2.06 3.01
C ALA A 157 3.90 -2.74 2.92
N GLY A 158 3.82 -3.89 3.54
CA GLY A 158 2.58 -4.58 3.85
C GLY A 158 1.90 -5.22 2.64
N CYS A 159 0.62 -5.54 2.81
CA CYS A 159 -0.18 -6.21 1.78
C CYS A 159 -0.45 -5.34 0.55
N ALA A 160 -0.47 -4.01 0.69
CA ALA A 160 -0.67 -3.10 -0.44
C ALA A 160 0.64 -2.82 -1.20
N GLY A 161 1.71 -2.44 -0.48
CA GLY A 161 2.96 -1.98 -1.10
C GLY A 161 4.04 -3.04 -1.24
N GLY A 162 4.05 -4.05 -0.36
CA GLY A 162 5.10 -5.08 -0.29
C GLY A 162 4.99 -6.20 -1.31
N GLY A 163 4.09 -6.11 -2.30
CA GLY A 163 3.96 -7.07 -3.39
C GLY A 163 5.24 -7.18 -4.21
N PHE A 164 5.39 -8.30 -4.89
CA PHE A 164 6.59 -8.60 -5.67
C PHE A 164 6.82 -7.58 -6.77
N GLU A 165 5.79 -7.29 -7.57
CA GLU A 165 5.88 -6.37 -8.70
C GLU A 165 6.15 -4.93 -8.22
N ASN A 166 5.48 -4.47 -7.16
CA ASN A 166 5.72 -3.14 -6.58
C ASN A 166 7.18 -2.92 -6.19
N ILE A 167 7.81 -3.92 -5.56
CA ILE A 167 9.19 -3.80 -5.11
C ILE A 167 10.17 -3.93 -6.30
N CYS A 168 9.88 -4.77 -7.29
CA CYS A 168 10.67 -4.85 -8.51
C CYS A 168 10.64 -3.52 -9.29
N ASP A 169 9.47 -2.93 -9.46
CA ASP A 169 9.32 -1.63 -10.13
C ASP A 169 10.08 -0.53 -9.38
N ALA A 170 9.99 -0.52 -8.04
CA ALA A 170 10.76 0.42 -7.22
C ALA A 170 12.27 0.22 -7.35
N ALA A 171 12.74 -1.05 -7.41
CA ALA A 171 14.15 -1.36 -7.60
C ALA A 171 14.64 -0.95 -8.99
N ASP A 172 13.82 -1.08 -10.04
CA ASP A 172 14.16 -0.65 -11.39
C ASP A 172 14.30 0.89 -11.47
N ILE A 173 13.39 1.64 -10.84
CA ILE A 173 13.48 3.10 -10.75
C ILE A 173 14.76 3.55 -10.04
N LEU A 174 15.12 2.85 -8.97
CA LEU A 174 16.26 3.21 -8.14
C LEU A 174 17.60 2.70 -8.66
N LYS A 175 17.61 1.78 -9.60
CA LYS A 175 18.83 1.15 -10.12
C LYS A 175 19.85 2.17 -10.61
N GLY A 176 21.05 2.14 -10.03
CA GLY A 176 22.12 3.07 -10.35
C GLY A 176 21.93 4.48 -9.78
N SER A 177 20.89 4.69 -8.97
CA SER A 177 20.63 5.95 -8.26
C SER A 177 21.17 5.90 -6.82
N SER A 178 20.96 6.99 -6.08
CA SER A 178 21.21 7.08 -4.64
C SER A 178 20.07 7.86 -4.01
N ILE A 179 19.59 7.43 -2.86
CA ILE A 179 18.61 8.19 -2.06
C ILE A 179 19.23 9.42 -1.37
N GLY A 180 20.54 9.61 -1.54
CA GLY A 180 21.29 10.71 -0.94
C GLY A 180 21.90 10.34 0.41
N ALA A 181 22.64 11.30 0.99
CA ALA A 181 23.26 11.17 2.31
C ALA A 181 22.61 12.07 3.37
N ASP A 182 21.47 12.66 3.02
CA ASP A 182 20.74 13.62 3.85
C ASP A 182 19.74 12.93 4.82
N GLU A 183 18.73 13.66 5.25
CA GLU A 183 17.74 13.21 6.23
C GLU A 183 16.71 12.22 5.66
N PHE A 184 16.54 12.15 4.33
CA PHE A 184 15.57 11.25 3.72
C PHE A 184 15.97 9.79 3.92
N THR A 185 15.01 8.95 4.30
CA THR A 185 15.18 7.50 4.45
C THR A 185 14.16 6.73 3.64
N LEU A 186 14.55 5.56 3.11
CA LEU A 186 13.65 4.62 2.44
C LEU A 186 13.73 3.25 3.10
N SER A 187 12.59 2.74 3.56
CA SER A 187 12.47 1.36 4.08
C SER A 187 11.52 0.54 3.22
N VAL A 188 11.91 -0.69 2.91
CA VAL A 188 11.15 -1.64 2.09
C VAL A 188 10.88 -2.91 2.88
N TYR A 189 9.61 -3.31 2.96
CA TYR A 189 9.12 -4.50 3.65
C TYR A 189 8.36 -5.39 2.67
N PRO A 190 8.91 -6.49 2.19
CA PRO A 190 8.17 -7.46 1.38
C PRO A 190 6.93 -7.99 2.11
N ALA A 191 5.86 -8.29 1.38
CA ALA A 191 4.62 -8.76 1.97
C ALA A 191 4.74 -10.15 2.61
N SER A 192 5.70 -10.96 2.15
CA SER A 192 5.94 -12.31 2.68
C SER A 192 7.39 -12.74 2.52
N THR A 193 7.80 -13.79 3.27
CA THR A 193 9.14 -14.36 3.12
C THR A 193 9.39 -14.99 1.73
N PRO A 194 8.43 -15.69 1.09
CA PRO A 194 8.61 -16.14 -0.29
C PRO A 194 8.86 -15.00 -1.28
N ILE A 195 8.11 -13.90 -1.17
CA ILE A 195 8.36 -12.70 -1.98
C ILE A 195 9.77 -12.17 -1.72
N TYR A 196 10.18 -12.05 -0.45
CA TYR A 196 11.52 -11.59 -0.10
C TYR A 196 12.60 -12.47 -0.72
N MET A 197 12.43 -13.79 -0.68
CA MET A 197 13.39 -14.72 -1.28
C MET A 197 13.51 -14.54 -2.81
N GLU A 198 12.40 -14.35 -3.51
CA GLU A 198 12.44 -14.12 -4.96
C GLU A 198 13.07 -12.75 -5.31
N LEU A 199 12.85 -11.73 -4.49
CA LEU A 199 13.53 -10.42 -4.63
C LEU A 199 15.05 -10.50 -4.38
N VAL A 200 15.49 -11.43 -3.52
CA VAL A 200 16.92 -11.72 -3.34
C VAL A 200 17.46 -12.45 -4.57
N LYS A 201 16.75 -13.47 -5.07
CA LYS A 201 17.19 -14.28 -6.22
C LYS A 201 17.27 -13.46 -7.52
N ASN A 202 16.34 -12.54 -7.75
CA ASN A 202 16.33 -11.72 -8.96
C ASN A 202 17.22 -10.46 -8.89
N GLY A 203 17.83 -10.19 -7.72
CA GLY A 203 18.74 -9.06 -7.52
C GLY A 203 18.07 -7.74 -7.13
N ALA A 204 16.76 -7.65 -7.03
CA ALA A 204 16.06 -6.42 -6.65
C ALA A 204 16.49 -5.92 -5.26
N VAL A 205 16.70 -6.85 -4.30
CA VAL A 205 17.23 -6.49 -2.97
C VAL A 205 18.62 -5.85 -3.07
N ALA A 206 19.51 -6.40 -3.89
CA ALA A 206 20.84 -5.83 -4.06
C ALA A 206 20.76 -4.42 -4.64
N ASN A 207 19.97 -4.23 -5.70
CA ASN A 207 19.76 -2.91 -6.31
C ASN A 207 19.26 -1.89 -5.29
N LEU A 208 18.30 -2.26 -4.43
CA LEU A 208 17.77 -1.38 -3.37
C LEU A 208 18.85 -1.03 -2.34
N LEU A 209 19.59 -2.02 -1.84
CA LEU A 209 20.66 -1.79 -0.85
C LEU A 209 21.79 -0.89 -1.38
N GLU A 210 22.14 -1.03 -2.65
CA GLU A 210 23.17 -0.19 -3.30
C GLU A 210 22.78 1.29 -3.33
N THR A 211 21.47 1.61 -3.32
CA THR A 211 20.99 3.00 -3.31
C THR A 211 21.00 3.65 -1.93
N GLY A 212 21.20 2.87 -0.87
CA GLY A 212 21.08 3.29 0.52
C GLY A 212 19.71 3.00 1.15
N ALA A 213 18.81 2.34 0.44
CA ALA A 213 17.53 1.90 1.02
C ALA A 213 17.74 0.77 2.03
N ILE A 214 16.84 0.65 3.00
CA ILE A 214 16.85 -0.38 4.04
C ILE A 214 15.81 -1.44 3.69
N VAL A 215 16.25 -2.65 3.39
CA VAL A 215 15.32 -3.77 3.14
C VAL A 215 15.18 -4.59 4.42
N LYS A 216 13.94 -4.78 4.86
CA LYS A 216 13.59 -5.46 6.10
C LYS A 216 12.80 -6.75 5.82
N THR A 217 12.63 -7.58 6.84
CA THR A 217 11.79 -8.78 6.74
C THR A 217 10.31 -8.42 6.64
N ALA A 218 9.48 -9.34 6.14
CA ALA A 218 8.04 -9.19 6.09
C ALA A 218 7.46 -8.83 7.47
N PHE A 219 6.89 -7.65 7.59
CA PHE A 219 6.31 -7.14 8.81
C PHE A 219 5.30 -6.03 8.53
N CYS A 220 4.13 -6.11 9.13
CA CYS A 220 3.05 -5.14 8.94
C CYS A 220 3.21 -3.87 9.80
N GLY A 221 4.33 -3.73 10.52
CA GLY A 221 4.57 -2.68 11.50
C GLY A 221 4.31 -1.25 11.03
N PRO A 222 4.86 -0.81 9.90
CA PRO A 222 4.64 0.56 9.43
C PRO A 222 3.18 0.93 9.18
N CYS A 223 2.32 -0.05 8.86
CA CYS A 223 0.89 0.20 8.62
C CYS A 223 0.10 0.57 9.88
N PHE A 224 0.58 0.15 11.06
CA PHE A 224 -0.07 0.45 12.34
C PHE A 224 0.84 1.20 13.33
N GLY A 225 2.00 1.65 12.85
CA GLY A 225 2.89 2.51 13.61
C GLY A 225 3.85 1.76 14.55
N ALA A 226 4.19 0.52 14.24
CA ALA A 226 5.25 -0.22 14.93
C ALA A 226 6.46 -0.40 14.02
N GLY A 227 7.51 0.32 14.28
CA GLY A 227 8.72 0.37 13.44
C GLY A 227 8.67 1.48 12.40
N ASP A 228 9.83 2.00 12.07
CA ASP A 228 10.00 3.17 11.19
C ASP A 228 9.12 4.36 11.58
N THR A 229 9.02 4.61 12.88
CA THR A 229 8.31 5.78 13.40
C THR A 229 9.02 7.04 12.95
N PRO A 230 8.32 7.98 12.28
CA PRO A 230 8.94 9.22 11.83
C PRO A 230 9.36 10.10 13.02
N ALA A 231 10.33 10.99 12.79
CA ALA A 231 10.69 12.00 13.76
C ALA A 231 9.55 13.02 14.00
N ASN A 232 9.70 13.86 15.02
CA ASN A 232 8.73 14.93 15.25
C ASN A 232 8.65 15.87 14.05
N ASN A 233 7.43 16.23 13.67
CA ASN A 233 7.11 17.02 12.48
C ASN A 233 7.60 16.42 11.15
N ALA A 234 7.94 15.13 11.11
CA ALA A 234 8.31 14.47 9.86
C ALA A 234 7.08 14.17 9.00
N PHE A 235 7.29 14.28 7.69
CA PHE A 235 6.32 13.90 6.67
C PHE A 235 6.78 12.61 6.00
N SER A 236 6.02 11.53 6.18
CA SER A 236 6.30 10.20 5.65
C SER A 236 5.34 9.87 4.51
N ILE A 237 5.86 9.37 3.38
CA ILE A 237 5.04 8.81 2.29
C ILE A 237 5.12 7.29 2.33
N ARG A 238 3.97 6.62 2.23
CA ARG A 238 3.90 5.16 2.39
C ARG A 238 3.02 4.50 1.35
N HIS A 239 3.49 3.42 0.77
CA HIS A 239 2.61 2.45 0.14
C HIS A 239 2.15 1.47 1.21
N SER A 240 1.09 1.83 1.89
CA SER A 240 0.40 1.07 2.91
C SER A 240 -1.10 1.39 2.82
N THR A 241 -1.92 0.87 3.72
CA THR A 241 -3.38 1.01 3.59
C THR A 241 -3.96 2.21 4.33
N ARG A 242 -3.27 2.79 5.31
CA ARG A 242 -3.87 3.76 6.25
C ARG A 242 -2.93 4.88 6.63
N ASN A 243 -3.49 6.08 6.75
CA ASN A 243 -2.81 7.28 7.23
C ASN A 243 -3.65 8.07 8.25
N PHE A 244 -4.45 7.37 9.04
CA PHE A 244 -5.25 7.98 10.11
C PHE A 244 -4.38 8.63 11.18
N PRO A 245 -4.93 9.58 11.98
CA PRO A 245 -4.23 10.13 13.13
C PRO A 245 -3.74 9.05 14.09
N ASN A 246 -2.57 9.23 14.68
CA ASN A 246 -1.93 8.28 15.60
C ASN A 246 -1.56 6.90 15.00
N ARG A 247 -1.38 6.82 13.68
CA ARG A 247 -0.93 5.58 12.98
C ARG A 247 0.58 5.55 12.73
N GLU A 248 1.30 6.60 13.10
CA GLU A 248 2.74 6.72 12.87
C GLU A 248 3.61 6.01 13.92
N GLY A 249 3.00 5.33 14.90
CA GLY A 249 3.68 4.56 15.94
C GLY A 249 3.74 5.23 17.29
N SER A 250 3.25 6.44 17.40
CA SER A 250 3.15 7.10 18.68
C SER A 250 1.83 7.85 18.81
N LYS A 251 1.23 7.75 20.00
CA LYS A 251 0.25 8.74 20.40
C LYS A 251 0.97 10.08 20.52
N VAL A 252 0.28 11.17 20.23
CA VAL A 252 0.78 12.51 20.51
C VAL A 252 1.28 12.56 21.94
N GLN A 253 2.56 12.79 22.11
CA GLN A 253 3.23 12.89 23.40
C GLN A 253 4.07 14.16 23.43
N ASN A 254 3.93 14.95 24.50
CA ASN A 254 4.72 16.17 24.69
C ASN A 254 4.67 17.15 23.50
N GLY A 255 3.53 17.24 22.82
CA GLY A 255 3.37 18.07 21.62
C GLY A 255 4.01 17.54 20.34
N GLN A 256 4.59 16.34 20.36
CA GLN A 256 5.19 15.72 19.19
C GLN A 256 4.13 15.11 18.28
N VAL A 257 4.30 15.25 16.99
CA VAL A 257 3.43 14.69 15.94
C VAL A 257 4.25 14.41 14.69
N ALA A 258 3.84 13.41 13.93
CA ALA A 258 4.28 13.17 12.57
C ALA A 258 3.06 12.96 11.68
N SER A 259 3.24 12.98 10.38
CA SER A 259 2.15 12.79 9.43
C SER A 259 2.53 11.79 8.35
N VAL A 260 1.52 11.08 7.85
CA VAL A 260 1.67 10.07 6.80
C VAL A 260 0.76 10.41 5.63
N ALA A 261 1.32 10.37 4.43
CA ALA A 261 0.57 10.32 3.18
C ALA A 261 0.71 8.94 2.53
N LEU A 262 -0.29 8.54 1.74
CA LEU A 262 -0.25 7.28 0.99
C LEU A 262 0.10 7.56 -0.47
N MET A 263 0.99 6.76 -1.02
CA MET A 263 1.42 6.84 -2.42
C MET A 263 1.75 5.46 -2.97
N ASP A 264 1.78 5.36 -4.28
CA ASP A 264 2.27 4.19 -5.01
C ASP A 264 3.79 3.97 -4.82
N ALA A 265 4.22 2.71 -4.79
CA ALA A 265 5.63 2.35 -4.59
C ALA A 265 6.57 2.97 -5.62
N ARG A 266 6.13 3.11 -6.87
CA ARG A 266 6.91 3.72 -7.96
C ARG A 266 7.13 5.21 -7.71
N SER A 267 6.10 5.95 -7.29
CA SER A 267 6.23 7.38 -6.96
C SER A 267 7.05 7.58 -5.67
N ILE A 268 6.99 6.64 -4.72
CA ILE A 268 7.91 6.65 -3.56
C ILE A 268 9.35 6.45 -4.01
N ALA A 269 9.62 5.50 -4.90
CA ALA A 269 10.95 5.26 -5.44
C ALA A 269 11.45 6.45 -6.27
N ALA A 270 10.58 7.08 -7.08
CA ALA A 270 10.89 8.31 -7.81
C ALA A 270 11.27 9.47 -6.87
N THR A 271 10.51 9.64 -5.78
CA THR A 271 10.81 10.62 -4.72
C THR A 271 12.16 10.32 -4.04
N ALA A 272 12.45 9.04 -3.80
CA ALA A 272 13.73 8.61 -3.24
C ALA A 272 14.91 8.88 -4.20
N ALA A 273 14.76 8.57 -5.49
CA ALA A 273 15.75 8.89 -6.52
C ALA A 273 16.02 10.41 -6.59
N ASN A 274 14.99 11.21 -6.34
CA ASN A 274 15.08 12.68 -6.24
C ASN A 274 15.37 13.17 -4.79
N LYS A 275 15.96 12.31 -3.96
CA LYS A 275 16.50 12.63 -2.62
C LYS A 275 15.47 13.28 -1.68
N GLY A 276 14.25 12.77 -1.70
CA GLY A 276 13.16 13.22 -0.84
C GLY A 276 12.28 14.34 -1.43
N PHE A 277 12.59 14.90 -2.58
CA PHE A 277 11.67 15.81 -3.25
C PHE A 277 10.55 15.05 -3.94
N LEU A 278 9.29 15.37 -3.56
CA LEU A 278 8.11 14.69 -4.10
C LEU A 278 8.12 14.66 -5.63
N THR A 279 8.05 13.46 -6.19
CA THR A 279 8.19 13.20 -7.62
C THR A 279 7.22 12.11 -8.04
N ALA A 280 6.47 12.33 -9.10
CA ALA A 280 5.60 11.32 -9.69
C ALA A 280 6.45 10.27 -10.45
N ALA A 281 6.01 9.01 -10.44
CA ALA A 281 6.70 7.95 -11.19
C ALA A 281 6.74 8.24 -12.71
N THR A 282 5.76 8.97 -13.23
CA THR A 282 5.69 9.38 -14.64
C THR A 282 6.71 10.46 -15.02
N ASP A 283 7.38 11.09 -14.05
CA ASP A 283 8.41 12.10 -14.29
C ASP A 283 9.79 11.47 -14.51
N ILE A 284 9.89 10.14 -14.39
CA ILE A 284 11.14 9.40 -14.58
C ILE A 284 10.96 8.41 -15.73
N ASP A 285 11.91 8.43 -16.66
CA ASP A 285 11.97 7.45 -17.75
C ASP A 285 12.64 6.16 -17.25
N VAL A 286 11.89 5.08 -17.15
CA VAL A 286 12.33 3.80 -16.61
C VAL A 286 11.92 2.64 -17.52
N ASN A 287 12.87 1.76 -17.78
CA ASN A 287 12.59 0.47 -18.43
C ASN A 287 12.37 -0.58 -17.35
N TYR A 288 11.09 -0.92 -17.08
CA TYR A 288 10.72 -1.93 -16.11
C TYR A 288 11.08 -3.33 -16.57
N SER A 289 11.81 -4.07 -15.76
CA SER A 289 12.31 -5.43 -16.07
C SER A 289 11.22 -6.49 -16.05
N LYS A 290 10.15 -6.27 -15.29
CA LYS A 290 8.97 -7.16 -15.12
C LYS A 290 9.36 -8.64 -14.93
N PRO A 291 10.16 -8.98 -13.91
CA PRO A 291 10.56 -10.35 -13.66
C PRO A 291 9.35 -11.20 -13.26
N LYS A 292 9.38 -12.48 -13.63
CA LYS A 292 8.33 -13.43 -13.24
C LYS A 292 8.52 -13.85 -11.79
N TYR A 293 7.42 -13.88 -11.03
CA TYR A 293 7.38 -14.40 -9.67
C TYR A 293 7.33 -15.94 -9.68
N PHE A 294 8.06 -16.57 -8.75
CA PHE A 294 7.99 -18.01 -8.49
C PHE A 294 7.78 -18.21 -6.98
N PHE A 295 6.79 -19.01 -6.64
CA PHE A 295 6.52 -19.34 -5.25
C PHE A 295 7.40 -20.51 -4.79
N ASP A 296 8.27 -20.27 -3.81
CA ASP A 296 9.09 -21.29 -3.18
C ASP A 296 8.48 -21.68 -1.82
N LYS A 297 7.82 -22.83 -1.77
CA LYS A 297 7.17 -23.35 -0.56
C LYS A 297 8.13 -23.86 0.50
N THR A 298 9.39 -24.12 0.16
CA THR A 298 10.41 -24.68 1.05
C THR A 298 10.56 -23.87 2.33
N ILE A 299 10.38 -22.55 2.24
CA ILE A 299 10.43 -21.65 3.41
C ILE A 299 9.36 -22.02 4.44
N TYR A 300 8.15 -22.30 4.01
CA TYR A 300 7.06 -22.70 4.90
C TYR A 300 7.26 -24.11 5.42
N GLU A 301 7.66 -25.05 4.54
CA GLU A 301 7.94 -26.42 4.89
C GLU A 301 9.01 -26.51 6.00
N ASN A 302 10.04 -25.67 5.93
CA ASN A 302 11.13 -25.66 6.93
C ASN A 302 10.79 -24.91 8.23
N ARG A 303 9.83 -23.98 8.22
CA ARG A 303 9.54 -23.13 9.40
C ARG A 303 8.25 -23.47 10.11
N VAL A 304 7.23 -23.85 9.37
CA VAL A 304 5.86 -23.95 9.90
C VAL A 304 5.41 -25.41 9.96
N PHE A 305 5.81 -26.20 8.97
CA PHE A 305 5.36 -27.57 8.83
C PHE A 305 6.56 -28.50 8.91
N ASP A 306 6.70 -29.21 10.05
CA ASP A 306 7.65 -30.30 10.19
C ASP A 306 7.12 -31.62 9.58
N SER A 307 6.11 -31.54 8.75
CA SER A 307 5.37 -32.66 8.15
C SER A 307 4.61 -33.53 9.17
N LYS A 308 4.55 -33.13 10.43
CA LYS A 308 3.91 -33.88 11.52
C LYS A 308 2.60 -33.24 11.99
N GLY A 309 2.33 -32.01 11.59
CA GLY A 309 1.06 -31.37 11.87
C GLY A 309 -0.03 -31.91 10.97
N VAL A 310 -0.75 -32.91 11.41
CA VAL A 310 -1.98 -33.38 10.77
C VAL A 310 -3.13 -32.60 11.41
N ALA A 311 -4.01 -32.03 10.58
CA ALA A 311 -5.29 -31.54 11.08
C ALA A 311 -6.01 -32.72 11.75
N ASP A 312 -6.22 -32.63 13.05
CA ASP A 312 -6.99 -33.59 13.79
C ASP A 312 -8.46 -33.15 13.76
N PRO A 313 -9.33 -33.83 13.00
CA PRO A 313 -10.74 -33.47 12.91
C PRO A 313 -11.49 -33.67 14.22
N ASP A 314 -10.91 -34.45 15.16
CA ASP A 314 -11.51 -34.76 16.46
C ASP A 314 -11.01 -33.85 17.59
N VAL A 315 -10.16 -32.86 17.28
CA VAL A 315 -9.77 -31.83 18.24
C VAL A 315 -10.99 -31.02 18.66
N GLU A 316 -11.45 -31.24 19.89
CA GLU A 316 -12.44 -30.37 20.52
C GLU A 316 -11.83 -28.98 20.74
N ILE A 317 -12.24 -28.00 19.96
CA ILE A 317 -11.96 -26.60 20.25
C ILE A 317 -12.79 -26.22 21.47
N PRO A 318 -12.17 -25.84 22.62
CA PRO A 318 -12.95 -25.43 23.79
C PRO A 318 -13.83 -24.23 23.42
N VAL A 319 -15.13 -24.48 23.27
CA VAL A 319 -16.11 -23.44 22.87
C VAL A 319 -16.28 -22.38 23.97
N SER A 320 -15.85 -22.71 25.20
CA SER A 320 -15.98 -21.84 26.37
C SER A 320 -15.35 -20.46 26.18
N TYR A 321 -14.28 -20.31 25.39
CA TYR A 321 -13.70 -19.01 25.16
C TYR A 321 -14.28 -18.23 23.98
N THR A 322 -15.02 -18.87 23.10
CA THR A 322 -15.80 -18.16 22.09
C THR A 322 -16.91 -17.35 22.77
N HIS A 323 -17.42 -17.81 23.91
CA HIS A 323 -18.41 -17.09 24.69
C HIS A 323 -17.85 -15.95 25.55
N LEU A 324 -16.56 -15.97 25.84
CA LEU A 324 -15.89 -14.90 26.58
C LEU A 324 -15.55 -13.67 25.69
N THR A 325 -15.58 -13.84 24.38
CA THR A 325 -15.26 -12.79 23.41
C THR A 325 -16.49 -12.13 22.79
N LEU A 326 -17.66 -12.69 23.01
CA LEU A 326 -18.94 -12.11 22.59
C LEU A 326 -19.69 -11.59 23.82
N PRO A 327 -19.67 -10.27 24.09
CA PRO A 327 -20.56 -9.71 25.08
C PRO A 327 -22.01 -9.94 24.62
N THR A 328 -22.77 -10.63 25.44
CA THR A 328 -24.22 -10.78 25.29
C THR A 328 -24.92 -9.46 25.53
#